data_9601efd1e4877ce9e9eed35de794b940
#
_entry.id   9601efd1e4877ce9e9eed35de794b940
#
_cell.length_a   1.000
_cell.length_b   1.000
_cell.length_c   1.000
_cell.angle_alpha   90.00
_cell.angle_beta   90.00
_cell.angle_gamma   90.00
#
_symmetry.space_group_name_H-M   'P 1'
#
loop_
_entity.id
_entity.type
_entity.pdbx_description
1 polymer ?
#
loop_
_entity_poly.entity_id
_entity_poly.type
_entity_poly.pdbx_seq_one_letter_code
_entity_poly.pdbx_strand_id
1 'polypeptide(L)'
;MRKLAVTLALATTALSTPALARDDSWYVGVEGGAMLVEDISFDIGSAQDAGTVDHRAGWDVGGTIGYDFGGFRLEAEVGYRQAFVTGYRSTVTTPFINSNNAIQNAPAGNYDYAGGKTSALSFMVNAMLDFGEDDGIQGFVGGGAGVARVSSNLGLNTRGDFLDDSDTVFAWQAIAGVRAPLSDSVDISLKYRFFNADNFNLVDVTGRNYEGRLRTHSIMGGLTFNFG
;
A
#
# COMPACT_ATOMS: atom_id res chain seq x y z
N MET A 1 -3.78 29.55 4.56
CA MET A 1 -2.78 30.10 3.60
C MET A 1 -1.39 30.27 4.21
N ARG A 2 -1.21 30.80 5.43
CA ARG A 2 0.14 30.92 6.07
C ARG A 2 0.87 29.60 6.33
N LYS A 3 0.18 28.52 6.63
CA LYS A 3 0.78 27.19 6.92
C LYS A 3 1.32 26.49 5.66
N LEU A 4 0.69 26.69 4.50
CA LEU A 4 1.18 26.16 3.21
C LEU A 4 2.45 26.89 2.75
N ALA A 5 2.57 28.19 3.03
CA ALA A 5 3.75 28.99 2.66
C ALA A 5 5.00 28.59 3.46
N VAL A 6 4.84 28.18 4.73
CA VAL A 6 5.97 27.71 5.56
C VAL A 6 6.48 26.35 5.11
N THR A 7 5.57 25.46 4.69
CA THR A 7 5.96 24.12 4.18
C THR A 7 6.68 24.22 2.84
N LEU A 8 6.26 25.15 1.97
CA LEU A 8 6.93 25.39 0.69
C LEU A 8 8.29 26.10 0.87
N ALA A 9 8.43 26.97 1.87
CA ALA A 9 9.69 27.66 2.16
C ALA A 9 10.76 26.74 2.76
N LEU A 10 10.37 25.72 3.53
CA LEU A 10 11.29 24.68 4.02
C LEU A 10 11.81 23.77 2.89
N ALA A 11 10.96 23.49 1.88
CA ALA A 11 11.38 22.73 0.72
C ALA A 11 12.35 23.50 -0.20
N THR A 12 12.25 24.84 -0.26
CA THR A 12 13.11 25.67 -1.12
C THR A 12 14.48 25.97 -0.51
N THR A 13 14.66 25.89 0.80
CA THR A 13 15.97 26.08 1.46
C THR A 13 16.84 24.83 1.36
N ALA A 14 16.28 23.66 1.12
CA ALA A 14 17.01 22.40 0.89
C ALA A 14 17.63 22.30 -0.52
N LEU A 15 17.21 23.16 -1.47
CA LEU A 15 17.68 23.12 -2.87
C LEU A 15 18.95 23.95 -3.12
N SER A 16 19.58 24.51 -2.09
CA SER A 16 20.73 25.41 -2.23
C SER A 16 22.09 24.82 -1.79
N THR A 17 22.16 23.51 -1.52
CA THR A 17 23.43 22.83 -1.26
C THR A 17 24.08 22.44 -2.59
N PRO A 18 25.42 22.60 -2.73
CA PRO A 18 26.12 22.11 -3.91
C PRO A 18 25.95 20.59 -4.00
N ALA A 19 25.77 20.08 -5.22
CA ALA A 19 25.72 18.66 -5.52
C ALA A 19 26.97 17.98 -5.01
N LEU A 20 26.80 17.18 -3.96
CA LEU A 20 27.76 16.19 -3.53
C LEU A 20 27.23 14.82 -3.96
N ALA A 21 28.12 13.86 -4.12
CA ALA A 21 27.80 12.51 -4.53
C ALA A 21 26.59 11.95 -3.78
N ARG A 22 25.77 11.11 -4.42
CA ARG A 22 24.62 10.44 -3.82
C ARG A 22 24.98 9.56 -2.64
N ASP A 23 26.25 9.11 -2.60
CA ASP A 23 26.81 8.32 -1.53
C ASP A 23 26.97 9.15 -0.26
N ASP A 24 26.78 8.48 0.87
CA ASP A 24 26.89 9.05 2.21
C ASP A 24 25.97 10.26 2.46
N SER A 25 24.75 10.23 1.89
CA SER A 25 23.80 11.32 1.97
C SER A 25 22.41 10.91 2.46
N TRP A 26 21.74 11.86 3.13
CA TRP A 26 20.29 11.74 3.42
C TRP A 26 19.47 12.06 2.17
N TYR A 27 18.34 11.42 2.06
CA TYR A 27 17.37 11.74 1.03
C TYR A 27 15.95 11.63 1.53
N VAL A 28 15.03 12.30 0.81
CA VAL A 28 13.60 12.11 0.93
C VAL A 28 13.03 11.79 -0.44
N GLY A 29 12.03 10.92 -0.47
CA GLY A 29 11.37 10.49 -1.71
C GLY A 29 9.86 10.58 -1.62
N VAL A 30 9.25 10.78 -2.78
CA VAL A 30 7.81 10.62 -2.98
C VAL A 30 7.57 9.72 -4.18
N GLU A 31 6.56 8.88 -4.09
CA GLU A 31 6.29 7.89 -5.11
C GLU A 31 4.81 7.61 -5.27
N GLY A 32 4.42 7.16 -6.44
CA GLY A 32 3.04 6.78 -6.71
C GLY A 32 2.91 5.96 -7.97
N GLY A 33 1.87 5.14 -8.03
CA GLY A 33 1.67 4.27 -9.16
C GLY A 33 0.37 3.47 -9.14
N ALA A 34 0.25 2.62 -10.14
CA ALA A 34 -0.85 1.69 -10.28
C ALA A 34 -0.59 0.41 -9.48
N MET A 35 -1.65 -0.12 -8.91
CA MET A 35 -1.61 -1.32 -8.07
C MET A 35 -2.65 -2.34 -8.55
N LEU A 36 -2.26 -3.60 -8.53
CA LEU A 36 -3.14 -4.76 -8.63
C LEU A 36 -3.20 -5.45 -7.27
N VAL A 37 -4.39 -5.84 -6.86
CA VAL A 37 -4.63 -6.63 -5.64
C VAL A 37 -4.91 -8.05 -6.07
N GLU A 38 -4.25 -9.03 -5.46
CA GLU A 38 -4.66 -10.44 -5.59
C GLU A 38 -6.03 -10.62 -4.94
N ASP A 39 -6.83 -11.55 -5.42
CA ASP A 39 -8.12 -11.87 -4.83
C ASP A 39 -7.94 -12.23 -3.35
N ILE A 40 -8.70 -11.54 -2.48
CA ILE A 40 -8.63 -11.79 -1.05
C ILE A 40 -9.58 -12.93 -0.71
N SER A 41 -9.01 -14.09 -0.36
CA SER A 41 -9.77 -15.18 0.23
C SER A 41 -9.90 -14.99 1.74
N PHE A 42 -11.11 -15.22 2.25
CA PHE A 42 -11.43 -15.10 3.67
C PHE A 42 -11.84 -16.45 4.25
N ASP A 43 -11.26 -16.78 5.39
CA ASP A 43 -11.84 -17.74 6.32
C ASP A 43 -12.93 -17.03 7.13
N ILE A 44 -14.15 -17.59 7.14
CA ILE A 44 -15.32 -16.97 7.78
C ILE A 44 -15.79 -17.83 8.94
N GLY A 45 -15.49 -17.40 10.17
CA GLY A 45 -15.72 -18.20 11.38
C GLY A 45 -14.89 -19.48 11.35
N SER A 46 -15.54 -20.64 11.25
CA SER A 46 -14.86 -21.94 11.13
C SER A 46 -14.78 -22.48 9.69
N ALA A 47 -15.34 -21.76 8.72
CA ALA A 47 -15.35 -22.18 7.32
C ALA A 47 -14.13 -21.61 6.58
N GLN A 48 -13.25 -22.48 6.10
CA GLN A 48 -12.05 -22.10 5.36
C GLN A 48 -12.39 -21.73 3.92
N ASP A 49 -11.66 -20.74 3.35
CA ASP A 49 -11.85 -20.22 1.98
C ASP A 49 -13.33 -19.93 1.64
N ALA A 50 -14.09 -19.47 2.65
CA ALA A 50 -15.53 -19.34 2.55
C ALA A 50 -15.98 -18.06 1.85
N GLY A 51 -15.11 -17.06 1.72
CA GLY A 51 -15.35 -15.80 1.03
C GLY A 51 -14.22 -15.44 0.09
N THR A 52 -14.53 -14.79 -1.02
CA THR A 52 -13.53 -14.20 -1.94
C THR A 52 -13.98 -12.82 -2.35
N VAL A 53 -13.07 -11.86 -2.31
CA VAL A 53 -13.31 -10.47 -2.73
C VAL A 53 -12.43 -10.14 -3.92
N ASP A 54 -13.07 -9.77 -5.02
CA ASP A 54 -12.41 -9.35 -6.24
C ASP A 54 -12.26 -7.82 -6.27
N HIS A 55 -11.11 -7.35 -6.76
CA HIS A 55 -10.80 -5.92 -6.84
C HIS A 55 -10.47 -5.52 -8.28
N ARG A 56 -10.80 -4.29 -8.65
CA ARG A 56 -10.20 -3.65 -9.82
C ARG A 56 -8.84 -3.05 -9.46
N ALA A 57 -8.06 -2.67 -10.49
CA ALA A 57 -6.82 -1.94 -10.30
C ALA A 57 -7.01 -0.73 -9.37
N GLY A 58 -6.09 -0.59 -8.44
CA GLY A 58 -6.02 0.47 -7.46
C GLY A 58 -4.81 1.38 -7.68
N TRP A 59 -4.47 2.12 -6.64
CA TRP A 59 -3.32 3.01 -6.60
C TRP A 59 -2.54 2.82 -5.30
N ASP A 60 -1.23 3.11 -5.38
CA ASP A 60 -0.29 3.06 -4.26
C ASP A 60 0.53 4.35 -4.28
N VAL A 61 0.63 5.03 -3.14
CA VAL A 61 1.45 6.22 -2.97
C VAL A 61 2.25 6.12 -1.68
N GLY A 62 3.42 6.73 -1.66
CA GLY A 62 4.28 6.70 -0.49
C GLY A 62 5.23 7.88 -0.41
N GLY A 63 5.78 8.02 0.79
CA GLY A 63 6.89 8.91 1.08
C GLY A 63 7.96 8.17 1.85
N THR A 64 9.20 8.46 1.54
CA THR A 64 10.37 7.83 2.15
C THR A 64 11.33 8.89 2.71
N ILE A 65 12.02 8.52 3.77
CA ILE A 65 13.23 9.18 4.23
C ILE A 65 14.29 8.10 4.39
N GLY A 66 15.49 8.31 3.87
CA GLY A 66 16.54 7.31 3.91
C GLY A 66 17.93 7.90 3.96
N TYR A 67 18.90 7.02 4.12
CA TYR A 67 20.32 7.30 4.03
C TYR A 67 20.97 6.33 3.03
N ASP A 68 21.70 6.90 2.09
CA ASP A 68 22.48 6.19 1.09
C ASP A 68 23.92 6.00 1.60
N PHE A 69 24.38 4.76 1.72
CA PHE A 69 25.74 4.38 2.11
C PHE A 69 26.62 4.02 0.89
N GLY A 70 26.17 4.40 -0.29
CA GLY A 70 26.74 3.99 -1.57
C GLY A 70 26.05 2.76 -2.14
N GLY A 71 26.64 1.59 -2.07
CA GLY A 71 26.03 0.35 -2.59
C GLY A 71 24.85 -0.21 -1.78
N PHE A 72 24.44 0.48 -0.70
CA PHE A 72 23.40 0.03 0.24
C PHE A 72 22.64 1.22 0.80
N ARG A 73 21.30 1.09 0.89
CA ARG A 73 20.41 2.13 1.43
C ARG A 73 19.50 1.59 2.52
N LEU A 74 19.23 2.43 3.52
CA LEU A 74 18.18 2.20 4.53
C LEU A 74 17.13 3.29 4.41
N GLU A 75 15.86 2.88 4.41
CA GLU A 75 14.71 3.78 4.30
C GLU A 75 13.67 3.52 5.39
N ALA A 76 13.08 4.58 5.92
CA ALA A 76 11.78 4.54 6.56
C ALA A 76 10.74 5.02 5.56
N GLU A 77 9.64 4.27 5.44
CA GLU A 77 8.58 4.53 4.46
C GLU A 77 7.22 4.61 5.14
N VAL A 78 6.41 5.57 4.72
CA VAL A 78 4.97 5.59 4.94
C VAL A 78 4.28 5.39 3.59
N GLY A 79 3.40 4.38 3.50
CA GLY A 79 2.69 4.05 2.27
C GLY A 79 1.18 3.99 2.50
N TYR A 80 0.41 4.45 1.52
CA TYR A 80 -1.03 4.29 1.50
C TYR A 80 -1.47 3.73 0.15
N ARG A 81 -2.26 2.66 0.20
CA ARG A 81 -2.77 1.97 -0.98
C ARG A 81 -4.26 1.71 -0.86
N GLN A 82 -4.97 1.74 -2.01
CA GLN A 82 -6.41 1.54 -2.05
C GLN A 82 -6.82 0.91 -3.36
N ALA A 83 -7.72 -0.07 -3.28
CA ALA A 83 -8.44 -0.64 -4.42
C ALA A 83 -9.94 -0.71 -4.13
N PHE A 84 -10.74 -0.68 -5.19
CA PHE A 84 -12.19 -0.79 -5.08
C PHE A 84 -12.63 -2.21 -5.36
N VAL A 85 -13.58 -2.68 -4.56
CA VAL A 85 -14.20 -3.99 -4.69
C VAL A 85 -15.12 -4.01 -5.91
N THR A 86 -15.08 -5.09 -6.66
CA THR A 86 -15.93 -5.32 -7.85
C THR A 86 -16.82 -6.54 -7.72
N GLY A 87 -16.43 -7.50 -6.89
CA GLY A 87 -17.17 -8.74 -6.70
C GLY A 87 -16.95 -9.31 -5.30
N TYR A 88 -17.92 -10.09 -4.85
CA TYR A 88 -17.84 -10.89 -3.65
C TYR A 88 -18.48 -12.24 -3.89
N ARG A 89 -17.79 -13.30 -3.51
CA ARG A 89 -18.31 -14.67 -3.53
C ARG A 89 -18.27 -15.23 -2.13
N SER A 90 -19.34 -15.93 -1.74
CA SER A 90 -19.38 -16.61 -0.45
C SER A 90 -20.01 -17.99 -0.55
N THR A 91 -19.42 -18.95 0.12
CA THR A 91 -19.96 -20.32 0.29
C THR A 91 -20.87 -20.46 1.51
N VAL A 92 -20.92 -19.42 2.34
CA VAL A 92 -21.76 -19.34 3.54
C VAL A 92 -22.72 -18.14 3.44
N THR A 93 -23.73 -18.12 4.30
CA THR A 93 -24.63 -16.95 4.38
C THR A 93 -23.87 -15.72 4.86
N THR A 94 -24.16 -14.56 4.24
CA THR A 94 -23.54 -13.28 4.58
C THR A 94 -24.58 -12.37 5.23
N PRO A 95 -24.45 -12.06 6.53
CA PRO A 95 -25.30 -11.09 7.19
C PRO A 95 -24.95 -9.67 6.70
N PHE A 96 -25.96 -8.82 6.51
CA PHE A 96 -25.79 -7.44 6.10
C PHE A 96 -26.83 -6.53 6.77
N ILE A 97 -26.53 -5.25 6.88
CA ILE A 97 -27.48 -4.24 7.36
C ILE A 97 -28.17 -3.60 6.18
N ASN A 98 -29.49 -3.74 6.11
CA ASN A 98 -30.30 -3.14 5.05
C ASN A 98 -30.59 -1.65 5.28
N SER A 99 -31.24 -0.99 4.33
CA SER A 99 -31.63 0.44 4.42
C SER A 99 -32.54 0.79 5.59
N ASN A 100 -33.21 -0.19 6.20
CA ASN A 100 -34.05 -0.02 7.39
C ASN A 100 -33.28 -0.28 8.71
N ASN A 101 -31.95 -0.36 8.64
CA ASN A 101 -31.06 -0.67 9.77
C ASN A 101 -31.37 -2.02 10.43
N ALA A 102 -31.83 -2.99 9.65
CA ALA A 102 -32.12 -4.34 10.10
C ALA A 102 -31.12 -5.34 9.52
N ILE A 103 -30.65 -6.27 10.37
CA ILE A 103 -29.77 -7.35 9.95
C ILE A 103 -30.58 -8.38 9.17
N GLN A 104 -30.13 -8.68 7.97
CA GLN A 104 -30.66 -9.72 7.09
C GLN A 104 -29.53 -10.63 6.63
N ASN A 105 -29.88 -11.81 6.10
CA ASN A 105 -28.94 -12.79 5.59
C ASN A 105 -29.08 -12.92 4.08
N ALA A 106 -28.00 -12.73 3.36
CA ALA A 106 -27.86 -13.09 1.97
C ALA A 106 -27.44 -14.56 1.85
N PRO A 107 -27.98 -15.36 0.92
CA PRO A 107 -27.57 -16.75 0.73
C PRO A 107 -26.12 -16.84 0.24
N ALA A 108 -25.52 -18.03 0.35
CA ALA A 108 -24.26 -18.32 -0.35
C ALA A 108 -24.45 -18.08 -1.86
N GLY A 109 -23.44 -17.48 -2.51
CA GLY A 109 -23.54 -17.16 -3.94
C GLY A 109 -22.48 -16.16 -4.40
N ASN A 110 -22.61 -15.75 -5.67
CA ASN A 110 -21.77 -14.75 -6.31
C ASN A 110 -22.51 -13.41 -6.35
N TYR A 111 -21.80 -12.34 -6.01
CA TYR A 111 -22.29 -10.97 -5.96
C TYR A 111 -21.41 -10.09 -6.84
N ASP A 112 -21.64 -10.13 -8.17
CA ASP A 112 -20.80 -9.51 -9.21
C ASP A 112 -20.77 -7.97 -9.16
N TYR A 113 -21.59 -7.36 -8.31
CA TYR A 113 -21.65 -5.91 -8.12
C TYR A 113 -21.49 -5.55 -6.64
N ALA A 114 -20.71 -6.34 -5.89
CA ALA A 114 -20.34 -5.94 -4.54
C ALA A 114 -19.61 -4.59 -4.60
N GLY A 115 -19.90 -3.73 -3.64
CA GLY A 115 -19.32 -2.41 -3.55
C GLY A 115 -18.37 -2.30 -2.36
N GLY A 116 -17.61 -1.21 -2.36
CA GLY A 116 -16.71 -0.89 -1.26
C GLY A 116 -15.26 -0.75 -1.68
N LYS A 117 -14.38 -0.78 -0.71
CA LYS A 117 -12.94 -0.61 -0.91
C LYS A 117 -12.14 -1.36 0.14
N THR A 118 -10.94 -1.77 -0.26
CA THR A 118 -9.89 -2.20 0.67
C THR A 118 -8.74 -1.22 0.59
N SER A 119 -8.22 -0.80 1.73
CA SER A 119 -7.07 0.11 1.83
C SER A 119 -6.09 -0.37 2.89
N ALA A 120 -4.83 0.06 2.76
CA ALA A 120 -3.82 -0.20 3.78
C ALA A 120 -2.92 1.03 3.96
N LEU A 121 -2.77 1.46 5.21
CA LEU A 121 -1.76 2.41 5.64
C LEU A 121 -0.61 1.63 6.26
N SER A 122 0.61 1.78 5.75
CA SER A 122 1.78 1.04 6.21
C SER A 122 2.91 1.95 6.67
N PHE A 123 3.67 1.46 7.66
CA PHE A 123 4.94 2.02 8.12
C PHE A 123 5.99 0.93 8.02
N MET A 124 7.00 1.13 7.15
CA MET A 124 7.97 0.12 6.78
C MET A 124 9.40 0.62 7.02
N VAL A 125 10.30 -0.31 7.29
CA VAL A 125 11.75 -0.10 7.19
C VAL A 125 12.26 -0.97 6.06
N ASN A 126 12.94 -0.36 5.09
CA ASN A 126 13.45 -1.02 3.90
C ASN A 126 14.98 -1.02 3.90
N ALA A 127 15.56 -2.09 3.37
CA ALA A 127 16.95 -2.18 3.02
C ALA A 127 17.09 -2.50 1.54
N MET A 128 17.94 -1.77 0.83
CA MET A 128 18.13 -1.92 -0.62
C MET A 128 19.61 -2.00 -0.96
N LEU A 129 19.92 -2.76 -2.01
CA LEU A 129 21.23 -2.86 -2.64
C LEU A 129 21.15 -2.18 -4.00
N ASP A 130 22.09 -1.30 -4.28
CA ASP A 130 22.21 -0.57 -5.53
C ASP A 130 23.30 -1.14 -6.40
N PHE A 131 23.09 -1.12 -7.72
CA PHE A 131 24.00 -1.67 -8.73
C PHE A 131 24.11 -0.69 -9.89
N GLY A 132 25.30 -0.31 -10.23
CA GLY A 132 25.60 0.62 -11.32
C GLY A 132 26.41 1.81 -10.84
N GLU A 133 26.69 2.74 -11.75
CA GLU A 133 27.43 3.97 -11.47
C GLU A 133 26.47 5.11 -11.11
N ASP A 134 26.88 6.04 -10.25
CA ASP A 134 26.02 7.11 -9.71
C ASP A 134 25.61 8.15 -10.73
N ASP A 135 26.39 8.33 -11.80
CA ASP A 135 26.12 9.26 -12.90
C ASP A 135 25.23 8.65 -14.02
N GLY A 136 24.85 7.36 -13.86
CA GLY A 136 24.09 6.59 -14.82
C GLY A 136 22.77 6.05 -14.31
N ILE A 137 22.25 5.07 -15.05
CA ILE A 137 21.09 4.28 -14.61
C ILE A 137 21.58 3.22 -13.62
N GLN A 138 21.05 3.26 -12.42
CA GLN A 138 21.27 2.27 -11.38
C GLN A 138 20.09 1.33 -11.25
N GLY A 139 20.38 0.03 -11.14
CA GLY A 139 19.40 -0.96 -10.69
C GLY A 139 19.40 -1.06 -9.17
N PHE A 140 18.28 -1.38 -8.57
CA PHE A 140 18.21 -1.70 -7.15
C PHE A 140 17.25 -2.84 -6.86
N VAL A 141 17.56 -3.59 -5.81
CA VAL A 141 16.70 -4.63 -5.24
C VAL A 141 16.73 -4.53 -3.73
N GLY A 142 15.63 -4.87 -3.10
CA GLY A 142 15.56 -4.84 -1.66
C GLY A 142 14.28 -5.38 -1.10
N GLY A 143 14.11 -5.18 0.18
CA GLY A 143 12.91 -5.56 0.90
C GLY A 143 12.75 -4.79 2.19
N GLY A 144 11.57 -4.89 2.75
CA GLY A 144 11.24 -4.22 3.99
C GLY A 144 10.26 -5.00 4.84
N ALA A 145 10.21 -4.62 6.10
CA ALA A 145 9.27 -5.14 7.07
C ALA A 145 8.72 -4.00 7.93
N GLY A 146 7.52 -4.20 8.47
CA GLY A 146 6.87 -3.20 9.28
C GLY A 146 5.47 -3.60 9.69
N VAL A 147 4.59 -2.61 9.81
CA VAL A 147 3.19 -2.80 10.19
C VAL A 147 2.28 -2.14 9.15
N ALA A 148 1.12 -2.75 8.94
CA ALA A 148 0.08 -2.19 8.08
C ALA A 148 -1.27 -2.24 8.76
N ARG A 149 -2.00 -1.14 8.74
CA ARG A 149 -3.42 -1.10 9.08
C ARG A 149 -4.22 -1.33 7.82
N VAL A 150 -4.81 -2.53 7.71
CA VAL A 150 -5.71 -2.91 6.63
C VAL A 150 -7.12 -2.55 7.03
N SER A 151 -7.85 -1.86 6.17
CA SER A 151 -9.25 -1.48 6.37
C SER A 151 -10.07 -1.91 5.18
N SER A 152 -11.19 -2.57 5.42
CA SER A 152 -12.13 -2.97 4.36
C SER A 152 -13.53 -2.50 4.71
N ASN A 153 -14.16 -1.85 3.75
CA ASN A 153 -15.58 -1.55 3.77
C ASN A 153 -16.22 -2.32 2.61
N LEU A 154 -17.11 -3.26 2.94
CA LEU A 154 -17.67 -4.20 1.98
C LEU A 154 -19.21 -4.18 2.05
N GLY A 155 -19.83 -4.01 0.90
CA GLY A 155 -21.29 -4.00 0.75
C GLY A 155 -21.78 -4.98 -0.32
N LEU A 156 -22.98 -5.52 -0.10
CA LEU A 156 -23.67 -6.39 -1.06
C LEU A 156 -24.55 -5.54 -2.00
N ASN A 157 -23.93 -4.71 -2.84
CA ASN A 157 -24.62 -3.87 -3.81
C ASN A 157 -25.75 -3.03 -3.16
N THR A 158 -26.96 -3.07 -3.71
CA THR A 158 -28.14 -2.36 -3.19
C THR A 158 -28.71 -2.95 -1.89
N ARG A 159 -28.17 -4.08 -1.41
CA ARG A 159 -28.69 -4.75 -0.20
C ARG A 159 -28.23 -4.06 1.08
N GLY A 160 -26.95 -3.63 1.12
CA GLY A 160 -26.35 -2.95 2.26
C GLY A 160 -24.96 -3.47 2.62
N ASP A 161 -24.37 -2.83 3.62
CA ASP A 161 -23.01 -3.14 4.07
C ASP A 161 -23.02 -4.35 5.02
N PHE A 162 -21.97 -5.18 4.89
CA PHE A 162 -21.84 -6.35 5.75
C PHE A 162 -20.55 -6.33 6.57
N LEU A 163 -19.54 -5.55 6.18
CA LEU A 163 -18.27 -5.44 6.88
C LEU A 163 -17.73 -4.02 6.73
N ASP A 164 -17.40 -3.39 7.86
CA ASP A 164 -16.65 -2.12 7.92
C ASP A 164 -15.76 -2.18 9.15
N ASP A 165 -14.52 -2.62 8.94
CA ASP A 165 -13.57 -2.85 10.03
C ASP A 165 -12.13 -2.68 9.56
N SER A 166 -11.20 -2.66 10.53
CA SER A 166 -9.77 -2.52 10.25
C SER A 166 -8.93 -3.23 11.29
N ASP A 167 -7.85 -3.84 10.85
CA ASP A 167 -6.87 -4.50 11.71
C ASP A 167 -5.44 -4.03 11.38
N THR A 168 -4.55 -4.11 12.39
CA THR A 168 -3.14 -3.73 12.25
C THR A 168 -2.27 -4.96 12.42
N VAL A 169 -1.58 -5.33 11.35
CA VAL A 169 -0.83 -6.57 11.26
C VAL A 169 0.60 -6.34 10.81
N PHE A 170 1.43 -7.38 10.97
CA PHE A 170 2.76 -7.41 10.37
C PHE A 170 2.66 -7.37 8.85
N ALA A 171 3.56 -6.60 8.24
CA ALA A 171 3.67 -6.51 6.79
C ALA A 171 5.13 -6.61 6.35
N TRP A 172 5.33 -7.13 5.15
CA TRP A 172 6.62 -7.15 4.48
C TRP A 172 6.47 -6.86 3.00
N GLN A 173 7.56 -6.43 2.37
CA GLN A 173 7.57 -6.11 0.95
C GLN A 173 8.89 -6.50 0.30
N ALA A 174 8.82 -6.79 -1.01
CA ALA A 174 9.96 -6.95 -1.88
C ALA A 174 9.92 -5.84 -2.94
N ILE A 175 11.07 -5.26 -3.23
CA ILE A 175 11.21 -4.09 -4.11
C ILE A 175 12.31 -4.38 -5.13
N ALA A 176 12.07 -4.02 -6.38
CA ALA A 176 13.08 -3.99 -7.43
C ALA A 176 12.80 -2.84 -8.38
N GLY A 177 13.85 -2.17 -8.88
CA GLY A 177 13.63 -1.04 -9.76
C GLY A 177 14.91 -0.50 -10.38
N VAL A 178 14.74 0.64 -11.03
CA VAL A 178 15.82 1.44 -11.59
C VAL A 178 15.68 2.88 -11.14
N ARG A 179 16.80 3.56 -10.94
CA ARG A 179 16.86 5.01 -10.70
C ARG A 179 17.86 5.65 -11.67
N ALA A 180 17.64 6.91 -11.99
CA ALA A 180 18.55 7.69 -12.81
C ALA A 180 18.58 9.15 -12.33
N PRO A 181 19.72 9.85 -12.45
CA PRO A 181 19.79 11.26 -12.13
C PRO A 181 18.92 12.08 -13.08
N LEU A 182 18.07 12.93 -12.52
CA LEU A 182 17.36 13.97 -13.26
C LEU A 182 18.13 15.30 -13.14
N SER A 183 18.80 15.53 -12.03
CA SER A 183 19.72 16.63 -11.75
C SER A 183 20.71 16.19 -10.67
N ASP A 184 21.62 17.08 -10.31
CA ASP A 184 22.66 16.84 -9.28
C ASP A 184 22.09 16.43 -7.90
N SER A 185 20.84 16.83 -7.59
CA SER A 185 20.21 16.55 -6.30
C SER A 185 18.86 15.83 -6.40
N VAL A 186 18.43 15.46 -7.62
CA VAL A 186 17.12 14.84 -7.84
C VAL A 186 17.26 13.60 -8.71
N ASP A 187 16.72 12.49 -8.25
CA ASP A 187 16.61 11.26 -9.02
C ASP A 187 15.17 10.96 -9.38
N ILE A 188 15.00 10.35 -10.55
CA ILE A 188 13.74 9.70 -10.95
C ILE A 188 13.91 8.20 -10.82
N SER A 189 12.86 7.52 -10.40
CA SER A 189 12.85 6.06 -10.29
C SER A 189 11.60 5.43 -10.88
N LEU A 190 11.77 4.20 -11.32
CA LEU A 190 10.68 3.29 -11.67
C LEU A 190 10.89 2.00 -10.90
N LYS A 191 9.90 1.59 -10.09
CA LYS A 191 10.00 0.40 -9.27
C LYS A 191 8.77 -0.49 -9.34
N TYR A 192 9.01 -1.77 -9.18
CA TYR A 192 8.01 -2.78 -8.86
C TYR A 192 8.08 -3.05 -7.36
N ARG A 193 6.89 -3.16 -6.74
CA ARG A 193 6.72 -3.54 -5.34
C ARG A 193 5.75 -4.71 -5.25
N PHE A 194 6.18 -5.76 -4.59
CA PHE A 194 5.30 -6.77 -4.02
C PHE A 194 5.11 -6.45 -2.53
N PHE A 195 3.88 -6.31 -2.08
CA PHE A 195 3.55 -6.05 -0.68
C PHE A 195 2.63 -7.12 -0.14
N ASN A 196 2.88 -7.57 1.10
CA ASN A 196 2.07 -8.54 1.81
C ASN A 196 1.78 -8.06 3.23
N ALA A 197 0.49 -7.99 3.59
CA ALA A 197 0.03 -7.85 4.98
C ALA A 197 -0.61 -9.16 5.40
N ASP A 198 -0.02 -9.77 6.44
CA ASP A 198 -0.38 -11.12 6.87
C ASP A 198 -1.63 -11.11 7.75
N ASN A 199 -2.41 -12.18 7.64
CA ASN A 199 -3.47 -12.66 8.54
C ASN A 199 -4.18 -11.57 9.34
N PHE A 200 -4.81 -10.60 8.66
CA PHE A 200 -5.66 -9.63 9.32
C PHE A 200 -7.03 -10.23 9.63
N ASN A 201 -7.61 -9.81 10.75
CA ASN A 201 -8.92 -10.25 11.21
C ASN A 201 -9.89 -9.07 11.20
N LEU A 202 -10.97 -9.18 10.43
CA LEU A 202 -12.05 -8.22 10.39
C LEU A 202 -13.33 -8.85 10.93
N VAL A 203 -14.22 -8.04 11.44
CA VAL A 203 -15.52 -8.53 11.94
C VAL A 203 -16.67 -7.98 11.13
N ASP A 204 -17.64 -8.83 10.85
CA ASP A 204 -18.86 -8.42 10.16
C ASP A 204 -19.87 -7.77 11.14
N VAL A 205 -20.99 -7.30 10.60
CA VAL A 205 -22.07 -6.66 11.37
C VAL A 205 -22.70 -7.52 12.47
N THR A 206 -22.35 -8.82 12.54
CA THR A 206 -22.80 -9.74 13.59
C THR A 206 -21.67 -10.14 14.55
N GLY A 207 -20.45 -9.63 14.34
CA GLY A 207 -19.27 -9.98 15.15
C GLY A 207 -18.58 -11.28 14.72
N ARG A 208 -18.88 -11.79 13.51
CA ARG A 208 -18.24 -12.97 12.96
C ARG A 208 -16.91 -12.59 12.30
N ASN A 209 -15.85 -13.36 12.57
CA ASN A 209 -14.50 -13.12 12.07
C ASN A 209 -14.37 -13.46 10.57
N TYR A 210 -13.65 -12.59 9.89
CA TYR A 210 -13.16 -12.73 8.52
C TYR A 210 -11.64 -12.63 8.56
N GLU A 211 -10.95 -13.76 8.49
CA GLU A 211 -9.50 -13.80 8.41
C GLU A 211 -9.05 -13.82 6.95
N GLY A 212 -8.18 -12.90 6.59
CA GLY A 212 -7.70 -12.76 5.22
C GLY A 212 -6.25 -12.29 5.15
N ARG A 213 -5.74 -12.21 3.93
CA ARG A 213 -4.39 -11.74 3.62
C ARG A 213 -4.44 -10.75 2.46
N LEU A 214 -3.76 -9.60 2.59
CA LEU A 214 -3.66 -8.62 1.52
C LEU A 214 -2.32 -8.75 0.80
N ARG A 215 -2.37 -9.06 -0.49
CA ARG A 215 -1.21 -9.06 -1.39
C ARG A 215 -1.44 -8.11 -2.54
N THR A 216 -0.43 -7.29 -2.83
CA THR A 216 -0.51 -6.31 -3.91
C THR A 216 0.76 -6.28 -4.74
N HIS A 217 0.58 -5.94 -6.01
CA HIS A 217 1.63 -5.73 -6.99
C HIS A 217 1.51 -4.30 -7.51
N SER A 218 2.54 -3.47 -7.31
CA SER A 218 2.53 -2.07 -7.73
C SER A 218 3.66 -1.78 -8.71
N ILE A 219 3.37 -0.96 -9.72
CA ILE A 219 4.38 -0.31 -10.54
C ILE A 219 4.31 1.18 -10.23
N MET A 220 5.43 1.74 -9.76
CA MET A 220 5.48 3.07 -9.19
C MET A 220 6.60 3.90 -9.81
N GLY A 221 6.27 5.16 -10.11
CA GLY A 221 7.25 6.20 -10.41
C GLY A 221 7.57 6.98 -9.14
N GLY A 222 8.82 7.41 -8.98
CA GLY A 222 9.26 8.16 -7.81
C GLY A 222 10.20 9.30 -8.16
N LEU A 223 10.24 10.28 -7.26
CA LEU A 223 11.23 11.35 -7.23
C LEU A 223 11.92 11.32 -5.87
N THR A 224 13.26 11.36 -5.89
CA THR A 224 14.11 11.37 -4.70
C THR A 224 14.92 12.65 -4.69
N PHE A 225 14.98 13.32 -3.55
CA PHE A 225 15.75 14.54 -3.32
C PHE A 225 16.88 14.21 -2.34
N ASN A 226 18.11 14.35 -2.81
CA ASN A 226 19.34 14.05 -2.06
C ASN A 226 19.86 15.30 -1.35
N PHE A 227 20.34 15.16 -0.13
CA PHE A 227 20.87 16.22 0.73
C PHE A 227 22.27 15.83 1.17
N GLY A 228 23.26 16.17 0.38
CA GLY A 228 24.66 15.93 0.67
C GLY A 228 25.48 17.20 0.67
#